data_2920fcbd9e5967925bbfb00607c6ee1f
#
_entry.id   2920fcbd9e5967925bbfb00607c6ee1f
#
_cell.length_a   1.000
_cell.length_b   1.000
_cell.length_c   1.000
_cell.angle_alpha   90.00
_cell.angle_beta   90.00
_cell.angle_gamma   90.00
#
_symmetry.space_group_name_H-M   'P 1'
#
loop_
_entity.id
_entity.type
_entity.pdbx_description
1 polymer ?
#
loop_
_entity_poly.entity_id
_entity_poly.type
_entity_poly.pdbx_seq_one_letter_code
_entity_poly.pdbx_strand_id
1 'polypeptide(L)'
;MVASPAILTGVHGGPDALGVPAHDFSTNSNACGPCPAVLSALQQADATRYPDPAYTALRAALAALHGVTPDRIVVAGSASEFIHRITTWARLHGCTQVLLPPHSYGDYAQAAQAHGLAVLRRSAKAAVGGECSDAAAPATLHWACEPASPLGTVDGVLSAWHGPTPPGSVRVLDCAYRPLRLATSHSDPELPASAWQLWSPNKSLGLTGVRAAYAVAPAEAEGMVPALQSLAPSWPVGAHGVALLEAWATPAVQQWVADCLPILRSWKDRQMALCTQLGWSVVPGSLANYFVATLPTAQCAGDSSAQTANLLAALRQHGIKLRDCTSFGLPGAVRLGVLPPASQDALRVSFQNLGL
;
A
#
# COMPACT_ATOMS: atom_id res chain seq x y z
N MET A 1 17.57 -35.47 8.80
CA MET A 1 17.75 -34.00 8.68
C MET A 1 16.40 -33.44 8.30
N VAL A 2 15.74 -32.77 9.23
CA VAL A 2 14.47 -32.04 8.95
C VAL A 2 14.88 -30.75 8.27
N ALA A 3 14.45 -30.55 7.01
CA ALA A 3 14.65 -29.29 6.31
C ALA A 3 14.04 -28.15 7.14
N SER A 4 14.86 -27.18 7.54
CA SER A 4 14.34 -25.93 8.14
C SER A 4 13.26 -25.37 7.22
N PRO A 5 12.07 -25.04 7.73
CA PRO A 5 11.07 -24.37 6.92
C PRO A 5 11.68 -23.08 6.39
N ALA A 6 11.65 -22.90 5.07
CA ALA A 6 12.05 -21.64 4.47
C ALA A 6 11.25 -20.53 5.12
N ILE A 7 11.93 -19.57 5.74
CA ILE A 7 11.27 -18.36 6.26
C ILE A 7 10.64 -17.70 5.02
N LEU A 8 9.33 -17.76 4.93
CA LEU A 8 8.55 -17.05 3.90
C LEU A 8 8.64 -15.56 4.17
N THR A 9 9.79 -14.96 3.87
CA THR A 9 9.89 -13.50 3.83
C THR A 9 9.08 -13.03 2.63
N GLY A 10 8.04 -12.24 2.89
CA GLY A 10 7.26 -11.64 1.82
C GLY A 10 8.18 -10.89 0.84
N VAL A 11 7.94 -11.04 -0.46
CA VAL A 11 8.73 -10.30 -1.46
C VAL A 11 8.26 -8.85 -1.43
N HIS A 12 9.13 -7.94 -1.02
CA HIS A 12 8.85 -6.50 -0.92
C HIS A 12 9.77 -5.69 -1.84
N GLY A 13 9.39 -4.43 -2.15
CA GLY A 13 10.29 -3.44 -2.73
C GLY A 13 11.26 -2.88 -1.69
N GLY A 14 12.19 -2.05 -2.12
CA GLY A 14 13.17 -1.39 -1.26
C GLY A 14 14.54 -2.11 -1.22
N PRO A 15 15.40 -1.80 -0.25
CA PRO A 15 16.70 -2.43 -0.07
C PRO A 15 16.62 -3.96 0.03
N ASP A 16 17.68 -4.62 -0.37
CA ASP A 16 17.85 -6.09 -0.30
C ASP A 16 19.24 -6.44 0.22
N ALA A 17 19.63 -7.73 0.12
CA ALA A 17 20.96 -8.19 0.55
C ALA A 17 22.13 -7.52 -0.20
N LEU A 18 21.87 -6.92 -1.37
CA LEU A 18 22.83 -6.12 -2.13
C LEU A 18 22.83 -4.63 -1.70
N GLY A 19 22.12 -4.28 -0.64
CA GLY A 19 22.01 -2.93 -0.10
C GLY A 19 20.96 -2.06 -0.80
N VAL A 20 21.11 -0.74 -0.68
CA VAL A 20 20.21 0.25 -1.29
C VAL A 20 20.52 0.37 -2.78
N PRO A 21 19.53 0.19 -3.68
CA PRO A 21 19.75 0.44 -5.12
C PRO A 21 19.93 1.92 -5.40
N ALA A 22 20.75 2.27 -6.39
CA ALA A 22 20.95 3.66 -6.79
C ALA A 22 19.64 4.28 -7.33
N HIS A 23 18.82 3.46 -8.01
CA HIS A 23 17.52 3.87 -8.57
C HIS A 23 16.47 2.82 -8.22
N ASP A 24 15.73 3.09 -7.13
CA ASP A 24 14.74 2.15 -6.57
C ASP A 24 13.34 2.41 -7.14
N PHE A 25 13.03 1.81 -8.29
CA PHE A 25 11.67 1.78 -8.83
C PHE A 25 10.75 0.77 -8.12
N SER A 26 11.28 -0.07 -7.24
CA SER A 26 10.50 -1.12 -6.57
C SER A 26 9.66 -0.60 -5.40
N THR A 27 10.04 0.54 -4.83
CA THR A 27 9.33 1.24 -3.76
C THR A 27 8.44 2.34 -4.33
N ASN A 28 7.16 2.35 -3.97
CA ASN A 28 6.21 3.36 -4.45
C ASN A 28 6.17 4.58 -3.50
N SER A 29 7.33 5.12 -3.16
CA SER A 29 7.46 6.31 -2.34
C SER A 29 7.24 7.58 -3.17
N ASN A 30 6.85 8.68 -2.52
CA ASN A 30 6.84 9.99 -3.16
C ASN A 30 8.27 10.42 -3.51
N ALA A 31 8.56 10.48 -4.80
CA ALA A 31 9.91 10.80 -5.30
C ALA A 31 10.26 12.30 -5.27
N CYS A 32 9.34 13.17 -4.87
CA CYS A 32 9.61 14.59 -4.59
C CYS A 32 10.20 14.82 -3.20
N GLY A 33 10.14 13.81 -2.30
CA GLY A 33 10.53 13.94 -0.90
C GLY A 33 11.84 13.30 -0.56
N PRO A 34 12.29 13.40 0.72
CA PRO A 34 11.42 13.47 1.90
C PRO A 34 10.77 14.85 2.11
N CYS A 35 9.57 14.85 2.70
CA CYS A 35 8.87 16.09 3.06
C CYS A 35 9.70 16.89 4.09
N PRO A 36 10.14 18.14 3.77
CA PRO A 36 11.08 18.88 4.62
C PRO A 36 10.50 19.19 6.02
N ALA A 37 9.23 19.56 6.10
CA ALA A 37 8.59 19.86 7.39
C ALA A 37 8.50 18.63 8.29
N VAL A 38 8.21 17.46 7.73
CA VAL A 38 8.18 16.19 8.47
C VAL A 38 9.57 15.77 8.88
N LEU A 39 10.57 15.93 8.01
CA LEU A 39 11.97 15.64 8.36
C LEU A 39 12.45 16.49 9.54
N SER A 40 12.10 17.79 9.56
CA SER A 40 12.38 18.67 10.68
C SER A 40 11.68 18.21 11.98
N ALA A 41 10.40 17.80 11.89
CA ALA A 41 9.67 17.29 13.04
C ALA A 41 10.31 16.00 13.61
N LEU A 42 10.78 15.11 12.72
CA LEU A 42 11.49 13.90 13.15
C LEU A 42 12.81 14.21 13.87
N GLN A 43 13.57 15.20 13.40
CA GLN A 43 14.82 15.62 14.02
C GLN A 43 14.61 16.26 15.41
N GLN A 44 13.45 16.84 15.65
CA GLN A 44 13.07 17.47 16.91
C GLN A 44 12.35 16.52 17.88
N ALA A 45 12.00 15.32 17.45
CA ALA A 45 11.28 14.35 18.26
C ALA A 45 12.13 13.89 19.46
N ASP A 46 11.59 14.02 20.69
CA ASP A 46 12.25 13.53 21.90
C ASP A 46 12.14 12.00 22.01
N ALA A 47 13.17 11.31 21.56
CA ALA A 47 13.25 9.85 21.64
C ALA A 47 13.68 9.33 23.04
N THR A 48 13.90 10.21 24.03
CA THR A 48 14.32 9.81 25.39
C THR A 48 13.14 9.39 26.26
N ARG A 49 11.91 9.62 25.81
CA ARG A 49 10.67 9.35 26.56
C ARG A 49 9.67 8.60 25.70
N TYR A 50 8.84 7.81 26.36
CA TYR A 50 7.65 7.25 25.70
C TYR A 50 6.64 8.36 25.38
N PRO A 51 5.92 8.25 24.24
CA PRO A 51 4.78 9.11 23.97
C PRO A 51 3.66 8.93 25.01
N ASP A 52 2.68 9.85 25.00
CA ASP A 52 1.41 9.64 25.69
C ASP A 52 0.79 8.29 25.29
N PRO A 53 0.54 7.37 26.24
CA PRO A 53 0.04 6.03 25.93
C PRO A 53 -1.35 6.03 25.28
N ALA A 54 -2.14 7.09 25.50
CA ALA A 54 -3.44 7.27 24.84
C ALA A 54 -3.34 7.98 23.48
N TYR A 55 -2.15 8.52 23.12
CA TYR A 55 -1.96 9.31 21.89
C TYR A 55 -2.99 10.44 21.76
N THR A 56 -3.35 11.13 22.84
CA THR A 56 -4.49 12.04 22.92
C THR A 56 -4.42 13.15 21.87
N ALA A 57 -3.30 13.89 21.83
CA ALA A 57 -3.09 14.98 20.87
C ALA A 57 -3.06 14.46 19.42
N LEU A 58 -2.34 13.37 19.19
CA LEU A 58 -2.25 12.74 17.86
C LEU A 58 -3.62 12.29 17.36
N ARG A 59 -4.41 11.60 18.20
CA ARG A 59 -5.77 11.15 17.81
C ARG A 59 -6.68 12.33 17.50
N ALA A 60 -6.60 13.41 18.28
CA ALA A 60 -7.36 14.63 18.03
C ALA A 60 -6.97 15.27 16.69
N ALA A 61 -5.68 15.39 16.38
CA ALA A 61 -5.20 15.96 15.12
C ALA A 61 -5.63 15.12 13.90
N LEU A 62 -5.49 13.79 13.97
CA LEU A 62 -5.93 12.89 12.89
C LEU A 62 -7.46 12.89 12.74
N ALA A 63 -8.20 12.95 13.83
CA ALA A 63 -9.66 13.05 13.80
C ALA A 63 -10.12 14.34 13.11
N ALA A 64 -9.48 15.47 13.42
CA ALA A 64 -9.75 16.75 12.75
C ALA A 64 -9.44 16.67 11.24
N LEU A 65 -8.36 16.03 10.83
CA LEU A 65 -7.99 15.83 9.42
C LEU A 65 -9.09 15.07 8.65
N HIS A 66 -9.71 14.08 9.30
CA HIS A 66 -10.74 13.23 8.69
C HIS A 66 -12.18 13.65 8.97
N GLY A 67 -12.39 14.70 9.76
CA GLY A 67 -13.74 15.15 10.14
C GLY A 67 -14.51 14.11 10.99
N VAL A 68 -13.81 13.37 11.85
CA VAL A 68 -14.37 12.33 12.72
C VAL A 68 -14.05 12.63 14.19
N THR A 69 -14.61 11.83 15.11
CA THR A 69 -14.29 11.91 16.53
C THR A 69 -12.98 11.17 16.88
N PRO A 70 -12.20 11.60 17.89
CA PRO A 70 -10.92 10.99 18.25
C PRO A 70 -11.00 9.50 18.65
N ASP A 71 -12.11 9.03 19.16
CA ASP A 71 -12.37 7.64 19.53
C ASP A 71 -12.44 6.71 18.32
N ARG A 72 -12.69 7.25 17.11
CA ARG A 72 -12.63 6.50 15.86
C ARG A 72 -11.22 6.33 15.29
N ILE A 73 -10.20 6.93 15.88
CA ILE A 73 -8.80 6.80 15.42
C ILE A 73 -8.10 5.67 16.17
N VAL A 74 -7.58 4.70 15.42
CA VAL A 74 -6.77 3.59 15.93
C VAL A 74 -5.34 3.74 15.44
N VAL A 75 -4.41 4.05 16.34
CA VAL A 75 -2.98 4.18 16.03
C VAL A 75 -2.34 2.80 15.85
N ALA A 76 -1.43 2.67 14.90
CA ALA A 76 -0.78 1.42 14.52
C ALA A 76 0.71 1.64 14.21
N GLY A 77 1.55 0.68 14.56
CA GLY A 77 2.99 0.72 14.29
C GLY A 77 3.34 0.68 12.80
N SER A 78 2.44 0.13 11.97
CA SER A 78 2.53 0.12 10.51
C SER A 78 1.22 -0.37 9.93
N ALA A 79 1.04 -0.24 8.60
CA ALA A 79 -0.09 -0.88 7.92
C ALA A 79 -0.08 -2.40 8.14
N SER A 80 1.08 -3.06 8.03
CA SER A 80 1.21 -4.51 8.27
C SER A 80 0.78 -4.91 9.70
N GLU A 81 1.14 -4.12 10.70
CA GLU A 81 0.74 -4.37 12.08
C GLU A 81 -0.79 -4.27 12.21
N PHE A 82 -1.43 -3.25 11.66
CA PHE A 82 -2.89 -3.12 11.68
C PHE A 82 -3.57 -4.26 10.90
N ILE A 83 -3.01 -4.68 9.77
CA ILE A 83 -3.52 -5.82 8.98
C ILE A 83 -3.59 -7.09 9.85
N HIS A 84 -2.51 -7.41 10.56
CA HIS A 84 -2.50 -8.55 11.48
C HIS A 84 -3.49 -8.38 12.63
N ARG A 85 -3.56 -7.19 13.24
CA ARG A 85 -4.42 -6.86 14.36
C ARG A 85 -5.91 -7.02 14.01
N ILE A 86 -6.37 -6.43 12.90
CA ILE A 86 -7.76 -6.52 12.49
C ILE A 86 -8.12 -7.93 12.00
N THR A 87 -7.17 -8.66 11.41
CA THR A 87 -7.36 -10.07 11.03
C THR A 87 -7.50 -10.95 12.27
N THR A 88 -6.70 -10.71 13.31
CA THR A 88 -6.83 -11.39 14.61
C THR A 88 -8.22 -11.13 15.21
N TRP A 89 -8.62 -9.85 15.24
CA TRP A 89 -9.92 -9.47 15.76
C TRP A 89 -11.05 -10.18 14.98
N ALA A 90 -11.03 -10.13 13.66
CA ALA A 90 -12.03 -10.76 12.80
C ALA A 90 -12.12 -12.27 13.06
N ARG A 91 -10.98 -12.95 13.20
CA ARG A 91 -10.93 -14.39 13.52
C ARG A 91 -11.56 -14.70 14.88
N LEU A 92 -11.26 -13.89 15.90
CA LEU A 92 -11.83 -14.07 17.25
C LEU A 92 -13.33 -13.80 17.32
N HIS A 93 -13.87 -13.03 16.35
CA HIS A 93 -15.30 -12.67 16.29
C HIS A 93 -16.06 -13.42 15.18
N GLY A 94 -15.57 -14.59 14.79
CA GLY A 94 -16.32 -15.53 13.97
C GLY A 94 -16.07 -15.46 12.47
N CYS A 95 -15.21 -14.56 11.96
CA CYS A 95 -14.81 -14.63 10.56
C CYS A 95 -14.04 -15.94 10.31
N THR A 96 -14.41 -16.66 9.23
CA THR A 96 -13.77 -17.92 8.83
C THR A 96 -12.97 -17.76 7.55
N GLN A 97 -13.13 -16.64 6.84
CA GLN A 97 -12.52 -16.38 5.56
C GLN A 97 -12.18 -14.91 5.37
N VAL A 98 -11.27 -14.65 4.43
CA VAL A 98 -10.93 -13.33 3.94
C VAL A 98 -11.18 -13.25 2.43
N LEU A 99 -11.78 -12.15 1.97
CA LEU A 99 -12.01 -11.88 0.54
C LEU A 99 -11.12 -10.76 0.07
N LEU A 100 -10.18 -11.09 -0.82
CA LEU A 100 -9.14 -10.21 -1.33
C LEU A 100 -9.41 -9.75 -2.76
N PRO A 101 -8.83 -8.61 -3.20
CA PRO A 101 -8.72 -8.29 -4.62
C PRO A 101 -8.03 -9.41 -5.42
N PRO A 102 -8.25 -9.49 -6.74
CA PRO A 102 -7.57 -10.47 -7.61
C PRO A 102 -6.05 -10.42 -7.46
N HIS A 103 -5.52 -9.22 -7.45
CA HIS A 103 -4.13 -8.88 -7.14
C HIS A 103 -4.13 -7.99 -5.91
N SER A 104 -3.28 -8.29 -4.93
CA SER A 104 -3.29 -7.56 -3.66
C SER A 104 -1.95 -7.58 -2.95
N TYR A 105 -1.80 -6.68 -1.99
CA TYR A 105 -0.68 -6.68 -1.09
C TYR A 105 -0.59 -8.02 -0.33
N GLY A 106 0.63 -8.58 -0.23
CA GLY A 106 0.84 -9.94 0.30
C GLY A 106 0.43 -10.12 1.74
N ASP A 107 0.57 -9.08 2.57
CA ASP A 107 0.30 -9.13 4.01
C ASP A 107 -1.16 -9.47 4.33
N TYR A 108 -2.12 -9.14 3.44
CA TYR A 108 -3.52 -9.51 3.68
C TYR A 108 -3.70 -11.04 3.69
N ALA A 109 -3.12 -11.73 2.69
CA ALA A 109 -3.17 -13.18 2.62
C ALA A 109 -2.30 -13.82 3.72
N GLN A 110 -1.14 -13.26 3.99
CA GLN A 110 -0.22 -13.75 5.01
C GLN A 110 -0.86 -13.69 6.41
N ALA A 111 -1.47 -12.58 6.77
CA ALA A 111 -2.19 -12.43 8.03
C ALA A 111 -3.35 -13.43 8.15
N ALA A 112 -4.16 -13.58 7.07
CA ALA A 112 -5.25 -14.53 7.04
C ALA A 112 -4.76 -15.97 7.25
N GLN A 113 -3.73 -16.38 6.55
CA GLN A 113 -3.11 -17.72 6.67
C GLN A 113 -2.55 -17.96 8.07
N ALA A 114 -1.87 -16.96 8.67
CA ALA A 114 -1.33 -17.05 10.01
C ALA A 114 -2.41 -17.30 11.07
N HIS A 115 -3.64 -16.84 10.83
CA HIS A 115 -4.79 -17.03 11.72
C HIS A 115 -5.76 -18.14 11.27
N GLY A 116 -5.38 -18.94 10.26
CA GLY A 116 -6.19 -20.08 9.78
C GLY A 116 -7.49 -19.67 9.07
N LEU A 117 -7.55 -18.46 8.51
CA LEU A 117 -8.67 -18.02 7.67
C LEU A 117 -8.51 -18.55 6.25
N ALA A 118 -9.61 -18.97 5.62
CA ALA A 118 -9.62 -19.30 4.20
C ALA A 118 -9.40 -18.03 3.36
N VAL A 119 -8.47 -18.10 2.40
CA VAL A 119 -8.15 -16.96 1.51
C VAL A 119 -8.91 -17.12 0.20
N LEU A 120 -9.88 -16.25 -0.03
CA LEU A 120 -10.63 -16.14 -1.27
C LEU A 120 -10.20 -14.89 -2.03
N ARG A 121 -10.30 -14.94 -3.37
CA ARG A 121 -10.03 -13.78 -4.24
C ARG A 121 -11.24 -13.46 -5.10
N ARG A 122 -11.55 -12.17 -5.22
CA ARG A 122 -12.56 -11.70 -6.17
C ARG A 122 -12.12 -12.03 -7.60
N SER A 123 -13.08 -12.33 -8.47
CA SER A 123 -12.79 -12.45 -9.90
C SER A 123 -12.45 -11.07 -10.47
N ALA A 124 -11.46 -11.00 -11.37
CA ALA A 124 -11.13 -9.77 -12.08
C ALA A 124 -12.30 -9.25 -12.96
N LYS A 125 -13.23 -10.14 -13.35
CA LYS A 125 -14.45 -9.81 -14.11
C LYS A 125 -15.64 -9.43 -13.23
N ALA A 126 -15.60 -9.69 -11.93
CA ALA A 126 -16.70 -9.44 -11.01
C ALA A 126 -16.76 -7.99 -10.48
N ALA A 127 -16.22 -7.04 -11.23
CA ALA A 127 -16.26 -5.62 -10.87
C ALA A 127 -17.68 -4.99 -10.91
N VAL A 128 -18.70 -5.73 -11.32
CA VAL A 128 -20.10 -5.25 -11.41
C VAL A 128 -21.04 -6.40 -11.06
N GLY A 129 -21.11 -6.78 -9.78
CA GLY A 129 -22.06 -7.80 -9.38
C GLY A 129 -21.98 -8.02 -7.86
N GLY A 130 -23.05 -7.66 -7.17
CA GLY A 130 -23.19 -7.54 -5.74
C GLY A 130 -22.50 -8.62 -4.91
N GLU A 131 -21.90 -8.17 -3.80
CA GLU A 131 -21.70 -9.06 -2.67
C GLU A 131 -23.06 -9.70 -2.36
N CYS A 132 -23.10 -11.02 -2.36
CA CYS A 132 -24.32 -11.75 -2.04
C CYS A 132 -24.78 -11.30 -0.65
N SER A 133 -25.93 -10.64 -0.59
CA SER A 133 -26.54 -10.19 0.68
C SER A 133 -27.26 -11.32 1.40
N ASP A 134 -26.94 -12.58 1.08
CA ASP A 134 -27.52 -13.74 1.75
C ASP A 134 -27.17 -13.70 3.25
N ALA A 135 -28.18 -13.64 4.09
CA ALA A 135 -28.03 -13.72 5.54
C ALA A 135 -27.38 -15.04 6.02
N ALA A 136 -27.19 -15.99 5.12
CA ALA A 136 -26.49 -17.26 5.33
C ALA A 136 -25.01 -17.24 4.92
N ALA A 137 -24.50 -16.13 4.34
CA ALA A 137 -23.10 -16.05 3.94
C ALA A 137 -22.18 -16.04 5.17
N PRO A 138 -21.03 -16.74 5.12
CA PRO A 138 -20.11 -16.78 6.27
C PRO A 138 -19.53 -15.39 6.54
N ALA A 139 -19.38 -15.06 7.83
CA ALA A 139 -18.72 -13.83 8.27
C ALA A 139 -17.32 -13.71 7.63
N THR A 140 -17.06 -12.61 6.97
CA THR A 140 -15.91 -12.43 6.07
C THR A 140 -15.18 -11.13 6.37
N LEU A 141 -13.86 -11.18 6.38
CA LEU A 141 -13.02 -9.98 6.34
C LEU A 141 -12.73 -9.59 4.89
N HIS A 142 -13.25 -8.45 4.46
CA HIS A 142 -13.11 -7.95 3.09
C HIS A 142 -12.03 -6.89 3.00
N TRP A 143 -11.14 -7.02 2.01
CA TRP A 143 -10.11 -6.03 1.71
C TRP A 143 -10.35 -5.36 0.35
N ALA A 144 -10.13 -4.07 0.31
CA ALA A 144 -9.97 -3.28 -0.91
C ALA A 144 -8.75 -2.35 -0.75
N CYS A 145 -8.23 -1.83 -1.86
CA CYS A 145 -7.11 -0.89 -1.85
C CYS A 145 -7.36 0.19 -2.91
N GLU A 146 -7.22 1.46 -2.55
CA GLU A 146 -7.47 2.58 -3.46
C GLU A 146 -6.37 3.64 -3.40
N PRO A 147 -5.66 3.86 -4.51
CA PRO A 147 -5.58 3.06 -5.73
C PRO A 147 -5.07 1.63 -5.47
N ALA A 148 -5.56 0.66 -6.24
CA ALA A 148 -5.28 -0.75 -6.05
C ALA A 148 -3.81 -1.10 -6.33
N SER A 149 -3.20 -1.91 -5.48
CA SER A 149 -1.84 -2.42 -5.71
C SER A 149 -1.91 -3.87 -6.23
N PRO A 150 -1.16 -4.23 -7.32
CA PRO A 150 -0.07 -3.48 -7.96
C PRO A 150 -0.49 -2.59 -9.13
N LEU A 151 -1.73 -2.67 -9.63
CA LEU A 151 -2.13 -2.06 -10.90
C LEU A 151 -2.32 -0.54 -10.84
N GLY A 152 -2.56 0.03 -9.65
CA GLY A 152 -2.83 1.45 -9.47
C GLY A 152 -4.22 1.90 -9.93
N THR A 153 -5.12 0.98 -10.29
CA THR A 153 -6.47 1.25 -10.77
C THR A 153 -7.45 1.49 -9.61
N VAL A 154 -8.67 1.91 -9.93
CA VAL A 154 -9.78 1.89 -8.95
C VAL A 154 -10.09 0.45 -8.55
N ASP A 155 -10.34 0.17 -7.27
CA ASP A 155 -10.90 -1.12 -6.86
C ASP A 155 -12.41 -1.11 -7.12
N GLY A 156 -12.84 -1.94 -8.07
CA GLY A 156 -14.24 -1.97 -8.54
C GLY A 156 -15.29 -2.31 -7.48
N VAL A 157 -14.88 -2.83 -6.31
CA VAL A 157 -15.81 -3.16 -5.22
C VAL A 157 -16.30 -1.91 -4.46
N LEU A 158 -15.61 -0.79 -4.58
CA LEU A 158 -15.91 0.40 -3.78
C LEU A 158 -17.33 0.93 -4.01
N SER A 159 -17.84 0.86 -5.24
CA SER A 159 -19.22 1.25 -5.54
C SER A 159 -20.26 0.41 -4.78
N ALA A 160 -19.97 -0.87 -4.54
CA ALA A 160 -20.84 -1.76 -3.78
C ALA A 160 -20.73 -1.55 -2.25
N TRP A 161 -19.65 -0.92 -1.78
CA TRP A 161 -19.41 -0.70 -0.35
C TRP A 161 -20.11 0.53 0.25
N HIS A 162 -20.85 1.29 -0.53
CA HIS A 162 -21.72 2.36 -0.01
C HIS A 162 -22.96 1.82 0.72
N GLY A 163 -23.31 0.53 0.52
CA GLY A 163 -24.34 -0.15 1.28
C GLY A 163 -23.83 -0.69 2.62
N PRO A 164 -24.74 -1.23 3.47
CA PRO A 164 -24.39 -1.75 4.79
C PRO A 164 -23.42 -2.93 4.67
N THR A 165 -22.56 -3.09 5.68
CA THR A 165 -21.68 -4.26 5.80
C THR A 165 -22.52 -5.50 6.16
N PRO A 166 -22.31 -6.66 5.50
CA PRO A 166 -23.01 -7.88 5.87
C PRO A 166 -22.81 -8.24 7.35
N PRO A 167 -23.83 -8.82 8.02
CA PRO A 167 -23.74 -9.15 9.45
C PRO A 167 -22.51 -10.01 9.76
N GLY A 168 -21.79 -9.67 10.83
CA GLY A 168 -20.57 -10.37 11.26
C GLY A 168 -19.34 -10.17 10.37
N SER A 169 -19.47 -9.48 9.24
CA SER A 169 -18.38 -9.19 8.33
C SER A 169 -17.70 -7.84 8.64
N VAL A 170 -16.48 -7.67 8.14
CA VAL A 170 -15.70 -6.43 8.28
C VAL A 170 -15.15 -6.01 6.92
N ARG A 171 -15.24 -4.74 6.59
CA ARG A 171 -14.65 -4.14 5.39
C ARG A 171 -13.47 -3.26 5.76
N VAL A 172 -12.33 -3.43 5.08
CA VAL A 172 -11.13 -2.60 5.26
C VAL A 172 -10.66 -2.08 3.91
N LEU A 173 -10.55 -0.77 3.80
CA LEU A 173 -10.00 -0.08 2.65
C LEU A 173 -8.57 0.40 2.97
N ASP A 174 -7.59 -0.13 2.27
CA ASP A 174 -6.21 0.35 2.36
C ASP A 174 -6.04 1.63 1.52
N CYS A 175 -5.80 2.75 2.20
CA CYS A 175 -5.62 4.08 1.65
C CYS A 175 -4.14 4.48 1.53
N ALA A 176 -3.18 3.54 1.59
CA ALA A 176 -1.75 3.83 1.60
C ALA A 176 -1.27 4.70 0.43
N TYR A 177 -1.91 4.58 -0.73
CA TYR A 177 -1.59 5.35 -1.94
C TYR A 177 -2.61 6.43 -2.30
N ARG A 178 -3.68 6.57 -1.51
CA ARG A 178 -4.72 7.58 -1.75
C ARG A 178 -4.17 8.98 -1.89
N PRO A 179 -3.23 9.44 -1.02
CA PRO A 179 -2.65 10.78 -1.14
C PRO A 179 -1.75 10.96 -2.36
N LEU A 180 -1.33 9.87 -3.02
CA LEU A 180 -0.49 9.86 -4.23
C LEU A 180 -1.29 9.49 -5.49
N ARG A 181 -2.61 9.73 -5.46
CA ARG A 181 -3.47 9.55 -6.62
C ARG A 181 -3.21 10.68 -7.63
N LEU A 182 -2.81 10.33 -8.84
CA LEU A 182 -2.39 11.27 -9.90
C LEU A 182 -3.49 11.57 -10.92
N ALA A 183 -4.72 11.09 -10.69
CA ALA A 183 -5.83 11.36 -11.59
C ALA A 183 -6.20 12.85 -11.61
N THR A 184 -6.60 13.34 -12.79
CA THR A 184 -7.03 14.74 -13.00
C THR A 184 -8.55 14.90 -12.98
N SER A 185 -9.30 13.81 -12.98
CA SER A 185 -10.76 13.86 -12.99
C SER A 185 -11.33 14.29 -11.65
N HIS A 186 -12.36 15.13 -11.68
CA HIS A 186 -13.05 15.73 -10.54
C HIS A 186 -13.83 14.73 -9.66
N SER A 187 -13.79 13.44 -9.98
CA SER A 187 -14.46 12.38 -9.22
C SER A 187 -13.45 11.46 -8.57
N ASP A 188 -12.81 11.93 -7.51
CA ASP A 188 -12.24 10.97 -6.56
C ASP A 188 -13.37 10.14 -5.97
N PRO A 189 -13.30 8.80 -6.03
CA PRO A 189 -14.36 7.99 -5.45
C PRO A 189 -14.48 8.34 -3.97
N GLU A 190 -15.72 8.59 -3.54
CA GLU A 190 -16.02 8.78 -2.12
C GLU A 190 -15.60 7.51 -1.36
N LEU A 191 -14.96 7.71 -0.20
CA LEU A 191 -14.56 6.58 0.62
C LEU A 191 -15.80 5.99 1.32
N PRO A 192 -16.00 4.67 1.24
CA PRO A 192 -17.15 4.03 1.87
C PRO A 192 -17.17 4.29 3.38
N ALA A 193 -18.23 4.91 3.89
CA ALA A 193 -18.37 5.23 5.31
C ALA A 193 -18.45 3.96 6.19
N SER A 194 -18.88 2.82 5.62
CA SER A 194 -19.00 1.51 6.27
C SER A 194 -17.70 0.72 6.36
N ALA A 195 -16.60 1.24 5.82
CA ALA A 195 -15.31 0.55 5.82
C ALA A 195 -14.30 1.21 6.78
N TRP A 196 -13.48 0.39 7.43
CA TRP A 196 -12.24 0.85 8.06
C TRP A 196 -11.32 1.44 6.99
N GLN A 197 -10.73 2.60 7.24
CA GLN A 197 -9.78 3.24 6.34
C GLN A 197 -8.39 3.14 6.95
N LEU A 198 -7.50 2.36 6.33
CA LEU A 198 -6.12 2.17 6.79
C LEU A 198 -5.19 3.16 6.08
N TRP A 199 -4.52 4.01 6.83
CA TRP A 199 -3.64 5.08 6.33
C TRP A 199 -2.19 4.83 6.76
N SER A 200 -1.25 4.92 5.82
CA SER A 200 0.19 4.82 6.07
C SER A 200 0.94 5.93 5.31
N PRO A 201 0.99 7.15 5.86
CA PRO A 201 1.47 8.35 5.14
C PRO A 201 2.97 8.37 4.87
N ASN A 202 3.75 7.47 5.43
CA ASN A 202 5.19 7.38 5.24
C ASN A 202 5.61 7.30 3.76
N LYS A 203 4.78 6.68 2.89
CA LYS A 203 5.02 6.66 1.43
C LYS A 203 4.77 8.02 0.80
N SER A 204 3.68 8.69 1.19
CA SER A 204 3.32 10.02 0.68
C SER A 204 4.33 11.09 1.09
N LEU A 205 5.02 10.87 2.20
CA LEU A 205 6.00 11.78 2.77
C LEU A 205 7.45 11.50 2.30
N GLY A 206 7.70 10.43 1.55
CA GLY A 206 9.05 10.03 1.17
C GLY A 206 9.89 9.48 2.32
N LEU A 207 9.26 8.94 3.37
CA LEU A 207 9.89 8.55 4.64
C LEU A 207 9.52 7.10 5.03
N THR A 208 9.67 6.16 4.08
CA THR A 208 9.25 4.76 4.24
C THR A 208 9.94 4.01 5.38
N GLY A 209 11.10 4.47 5.83
CA GLY A 209 11.82 3.93 6.99
C GLY A 209 11.16 4.25 8.34
N VAL A 210 10.33 5.30 8.43
CA VAL A 210 9.60 5.63 9.65
C VAL A 210 8.33 4.79 9.73
N ARG A 211 8.23 3.98 10.78
CA ARG A 211 7.11 3.04 10.97
C ARG A 211 6.00 3.71 11.76
N ALA A 212 4.92 4.07 11.09
CA ALA A 212 3.72 4.62 11.68
C ALA A 212 2.54 4.48 10.70
N ALA A 213 1.36 4.18 11.23
CA ALA A 213 0.10 4.11 10.51
C ALA A 213 -1.06 4.39 11.46
N TYR A 214 -2.24 4.55 10.92
CA TYR A 214 -3.47 4.63 11.70
C TYR A 214 -4.65 4.13 10.86
N ALA A 215 -5.73 3.77 11.54
CA ALA A 215 -6.99 3.48 10.87
C ALA A 215 -8.10 4.39 11.40
N VAL A 216 -9.04 4.75 10.51
CA VAL A 216 -10.28 5.43 10.85
C VAL A 216 -11.39 4.39 10.88
N ALA A 217 -12.03 4.20 12.03
CA ALA A 217 -13.15 3.29 12.19
C ALA A 217 -14.41 3.84 11.51
N PRO A 218 -15.26 3.00 10.88
CA PRO A 218 -16.61 3.41 10.52
C PRO A 218 -17.43 3.71 11.77
N ALA A 219 -18.47 4.57 11.67
CA ALA A 219 -19.26 5.00 12.83
C ALA A 219 -19.89 3.81 13.57
N GLU A 220 -20.35 2.82 12.82
CA GLU A 220 -21.00 1.63 13.39
C GLU A 220 -20.02 0.69 14.11
N ALA A 221 -18.71 0.90 13.95
CA ALA A 221 -17.67 0.04 14.54
C ALA A 221 -16.98 0.67 15.77
N GLU A 222 -17.51 1.75 16.34
CA GLU A 222 -16.94 2.38 17.55
C GLU A 222 -16.72 1.37 18.69
N GLY A 223 -17.64 0.43 18.90
CA GLY A 223 -17.52 -0.65 19.88
C GLY A 223 -16.36 -1.62 19.61
N MET A 224 -15.82 -1.70 18.37
CA MET A 224 -14.66 -2.52 18.03
C MET A 224 -13.33 -1.86 18.42
N VAL A 225 -13.29 -0.53 18.52
CA VAL A 225 -12.05 0.20 18.75
C VAL A 225 -11.34 -0.20 20.04
N PRO A 226 -11.99 -0.30 21.21
CA PRO A 226 -11.36 -0.77 22.44
C PRO A 226 -10.78 -2.19 22.32
N ALA A 227 -11.51 -3.09 21.65
CA ALA A 227 -11.05 -4.47 21.44
C ALA A 227 -9.82 -4.53 20.51
N LEU A 228 -9.79 -3.73 19.44
CA LEU A 228 -8.60 -3.60 18.58
C LEU A 228 -7.42 -2.97 19.32
N GLN A 229 -7.67 -2.00 20.20
CA GLN A 229 -6.62 -1.40 21.02
C GLN A 229 -6.05 -2.42 22.01
N SER A 230 -6.84 -3.29 22.60
CA SER A 230 -6.37 -4.33 23.53
C SER A 230 -5.50 -5.40 22.85
N LEU A 231 -5.61 -5.57 21.54
CA LEU A 231 -4.74 -6.45 20.74
C LEU A 231 -3.40 -5.80 20.34
N ALA A 232 -3.24 -4.50 20.56
CA ALA A 232 -1.99 -3.82 20.26
C ALA A 232 -0.94 -4.05 21.35
N PRO A 233 0.36 -4.06 21.00
CA PRO A 233 1.39 -3.92 22.00
C PRO A 233 1.32 -2.53 22.66
N SER A 234 1.86 -2.40 23.88
CA SER A 234 2.02 -1.09 24.50
C SER A 234 2.91 -0.21 23.61
N TRP A 235 2.53 1.06 23.43
CA TRP A 235 3.22 2.00 22.56
C TRP A 235 3.51 1.44 21.17
N PRO A 236 2.50 1.13 20.35
CA PRO A 236 2.72 0.63 18.99
C PRO A 236 3.50 1.61 18.11
N VAL A 237 3.49 2.91 18.46
CA VAL A 237 4.22 3.98 17.76
C VAL A 237 5.10 4.73 18.73
N GLY A 238 6.40 4.81 18.43
CA GLY A 238 7.37 5.61 19.20
C GLY A 238 7.39 7.10 18.79
N ALA A 239 8.25 7.88 19.45
CA ALA A 239 8.32 9.34 19.31
C ALA A 239 8.41 9.82 17.84
N HIS A 240 9.28 9.20 17.02
CA HIS A 240 9.41 9.58 15.61
C HIS A 240 8.15 9.28 14.79
N GLY A 241 7.47 8.15 15.07
CA GLY A 241 6.21 7.83 14.40
C GLY A 241 5.08 8.80 14.78
N VAL A 242 5.02 9.21 16.05
CA VAL A 242 4.09 10.26 16.53
C VAL A 242 4.37 11.57 15.82
N ALA A 243 5.64 12.03 15.80
CA ALA A 243 6.04 13.26 15.13
C ALA A 243 5.68 13.25 13.62
N LEU A 244 5.89 12.10 12.95
CA LEU A 244 5.47 11.93 11.54
C LEU A 244 3.97 12.10 11.37
N LEU A 245 3.16 11.44 12.21
CA LEU A 245 1.71 11.45 12.08
C LEU A 245 1.09 12.80 12.49
N GLU A 246 1.65 13.47 13.49
CA GLU A 246 1.23 14.83 13.87
C GLU A 246 1.54 15.83 12.77
N ALA A 247 2.76 15.79 12.21
CA ALA A 247 3.12 16.63 11.07
C ALA A 247 2.25 16.32 9.84
N TRP A 248 1.95 15.03 9.57
CA TRP A 248 1.03 14.60 8.51
C TRP A 248 -0.33 15.29 8.62
N ALA A 249 -0.87 15.44 9.83
CA ALA A 249 -2.17 16.05 10.06
C ALA A 249 -2.20 17.58 9.83
N THR A 250 -1.05 18.22 9.60
CA THR A 250 -0.99 19.67 9.40
C THR A 250 -1.37 20.10 7.98
N PRO A 251 -2.06 21.24 7.80
CA PRO A 251 -2.40 21.77 6.47
C PRO A 251 -1.17 21.98 5.58
N ALA A 252 -0.04 22.41 6.15
CA ALA A 252 1.19 22.67 5.40
C ALA A 252 1.75 21.39 4.75
N VAL A 253 1.71 20.26 5.45
CA VAL A 253 2.17 18.97 4.91
C VAL A 253 1.18 18.42 3.90
N GLN A 254 -0.14 18.58 4.12
CA GLN A 254 -1.15 18.21 3.13
C GLN A 254 -0.97 19.00 1.83
N GLN A 255 -0.69 20.31 1.93
CA GLN A 255 -0.41 21.16 0.77
C GLN A 255 0.87 20.73 0.04
N TRP A 256 1.95 20.42 0.77
CA TRP A 256 3.19 19.93 0.15
C TRP A 256 2.96 18.64 -0.65
N VAL A 257 2.16 17.70 -0.14
CA VAL A 257 1.80 16.49 -0.89
C VAL A 257 1.01 16.84 -2.15
N ALA A 258 0.04 17.76 -2.04
CA ALA A 258 -0.74 18.22 -3.18
C ALA A 258 0.15 18.87 -4.26
N ASP A 259 1.15 19.67 -3.87
CA ASP A 259 2.11 20.31 -4.78
C ASP A 259 3.03 19.29 -5.49
N CYS A 260 3.26 18.12 -4.90
CA CYS A 260 4.01 17.04 -5.53
C CYS A 260 3.23 16.36 -6.68
N LEU A 261 1.90 16.32 -6.64
CA LEU A 261 1.10 15.54 -7.58
C LEU A 261 1.28 15.95 -9.05
N PRO A 262 1.29 17.24 -9.43
CA PRO A 262 1.55 17.64 -10.82
C PRO A 262 2.96 17.25 -11.30
N ILE A 263 3.97 17.31 -10.42
CA ILE A 263 5.35 16.93 -10.73
C ILE A 263 5.40 15.40 -10.98
N LEU A 264 4.85 14.61 -10.08
CA LEU A 264 4.80 13.15 -10.22
C LEU A 264 4.01 12.72 -11.47
N ARG A 265 2.96 13.45 -11.83
CA ARG A 265 2.18 13.21 -13.06
C ARG A 265 3.05 13.39 -14.30
N SER A 266 3.74 14.52 -14.41
CA SER A 266 4.67 14.78 -15.50
C SER A 266 5.77 13.72 -15.61
N TRP A 267 6.34 13.31 -14.46
CA TRP A 267 7.35 12.24 -14.44
C TRP A 267 6.77 10.88 -14.82
N LYS A 268 5.54 10.58 -14.42
CA LYS A 268 4.86 9.34 -14.80
C LYS A 268 4.63 9.25 -16.29
N ASP A 269 4.14 10.32 -16.92
CA ASP A 269 3.88 10.36 -18.36
C ASP A 269 5.18 10.12 -19.14
N ARG A 270 6.27 10.78 -18.75
CA ARG A 270 7.61 10.56 -19.32
C ARG A 270 8.09 9.12 -19.12
N GLN A 271 7.92 8.57 -17.93
CA GLN A 271 8.39 7.22 -17.60
C GLN A 271 7.61 6.15 -18.37
N MET A 272 6.30 6.31 -18.53
CA MET A 272 5.46 5.42 -19.34
C MET A 272 5.84 5.48 -20.83
N ALA A 273 6.07 6.67 -21.38
CA ALA A 273 6.55 6.85 -22.75
C ALA A 273 7.93 6.18 -22.95
N LEU A 274 8.83 6.35 -21.99
CA LEU A 274 10.14 5.68 -21.99
C LEU A 274 10.00 4.15 -22.02
N CYS A 275 9.18 3.57 -21.14
CA CYS A 275 8.93 2.12 -21.13
C CYS A 275 8.41 1.63 -22.49
N THR A 276 7.48 2.37 -23.10
CA THR A 276 6.96 2.04 -24.44
C THR A 276 8.07 2.09 -25.51
N GLN A 277 8.95 3.08 -25.47
CA GLN A 277 10.12 3.19 -26.38
C GLN A 277 11.10 2.01 -26.20
N LEU A 278 11.20 1.46 -24.99
CA LEU A 278 12.00 0.27 -24.70
C LEU A 278 11.28 -1.05 -25.08
N GLY A 279 10.13 -0.98 -25.75
CA GLY A 279 9.35 -2.14 -26.16
C GLY A 279 8.53 -2.80 -25.04
N TRP A 280 8.36 -2.13 -23.89
CA TRP A 280 7.56 -2.65 -22.79
C TRP A 280 6.08 -2.33 -23.00
N SER A 281 5.22 -3.27 -22.66
CA SER A 281 3.76 -3.06 -22.73
C SER A 281 3.25 -2.53 -21.40
N VAL A 282 2.95 -1.23 -21.33
CA VAL A 282 2.43 -0.58 -20.14
C VAL A 282 0.96 -0.96 -19.94
N VAL A 283 0.61 -1.45 -18.73
CA VAL A 283 -0.77 -1.74 -18.36
C VAL A 283 -1.52 -0.41 -18.15
N PRO A 284 -2.63 -0.17 -18.88
CA PRO A 284 -3.35 1.11 -18.80
C PRO A 284 -4.13 1.27 -17.49
N GLY A 285 -4.55 2.52 -17.19
CA GLY A 285 -5.52 2.83 -16.14
C GLY A 285 -4.94 3.04 -14.74
N SER A 286 -3.61 3.03 -14.58
CA SER A 286 -3.02 3.37 -13.28
C SER A 286 -3.24 4.84 -12.93
N LEU A 287 -3.81 5.06 -11.75
CA LEU A 287 -4.08 6.37 -11.14
C LEU A 287 -3.04 6.74 -10.07
N ALA A 288 -2.16 5.81 -9.70
CA ALA A 288 -1.18 5.97 -8.62
C ALA A 288 0.17 6.53 -9.12
N ASN A 289 1.07 6.82 -8.18
CA ASN A 289 2.48 7.14 -8.45
C ASN A 289 3.32 5.90 -8.82
N TYR A 290 2.69 4.91 -9.40
CA TYR A 290 3.32 3.71 -9.96
C TYR A 290 2.44 3.13 -11.06
N PHE A 291 3.00 2.24 -11.87
CA PHE A 291 2.29 1.48 -12.88
C PHE A 291 2.94 0.12 -13.10
N VAL A 292 2.24 -0.77 -13.79
CA VAL A 292 2.75 -2.09 -14.20
C VAL A 292 3.08 -2.07 -15.68
N ALA A 293 4.16 -2.73 -16.06
CA ALA A 293 4.51 -2.99 -17.45
C ALA A 293 4.96 -4.45 -17.63
N THR A 294 4.64 -5.03 -18.78
CA THR A 294 5.14 -6.34 -19.20
C THR A 294 6.42 -6.15 -20.01
N LEU A 295 7.44 -6.92 -19.68
CA LEU A 295 8.75 -6.83 -20.32
C LEU A 295 8.73 -7.50 -21.71
N PRO A 296 9.57 -7.08 -22.68
CA PRO A 296 9.64 -7.70 -24.03
C PRO A 296 9.95 -9.19 -23.98
N THR A 297 10.78 -9.63 -23.06
CA THR A 297 11.18 -11.05 -22.85
C THR A 297 9.99 -11.96 -22.56
N ALA A 298 8.93 -11.45 -21.92
CA ALA A 298 7.72 -12.22 -21.62
C ALA A 298 6.86 -12.53 -22.87
N GLN A 299 7.18 -11.93 -24.02
CA GLN A 299 6.49 -12.16 -25.30
C GLN A 299 7.15 -13.29 -26.13
N CYS A 300 8.33 -13.75 -25.73
CA CYS A 300 9.04 -14.85 -26.38
C CYS A 300 8.58 -16.22 -25.83
N ALA A 301 8.57 -17.24 -26.68
CA ALA A 301 8.24 -18.61 -26.27
C ALA A 301 9.30 -19.14 -25.27
N GLY A 302 8.88 -19.46 -24.05
CA GLY A 302 9.76 -19.95 -22.96
C GLY A 302 9.19 -19.63 -21.57
N ASP A 303 9.92 -20.03 -20.51
CA ASP A 303 9.55 -19.64 -19.14
C ASP A 303 9.79 -18.14 -18.91
N SER A 304 8.73 -17.37 -19.06
CA SER A 304 8.76 -15.92 -18.92
C SER A 304 9.19 -15.47 -17.51
N SER A 305 8.96 -16.29 -16.49
CA SER A 305 9.35 -15.98 -15.11
C SER A 305 10.86 -16.03 -14.92
N ALA A 306 11.54 -17.06 -15.46
CA ALA A 306 12.98 -17.18 -15.38
C ALA A 306 13.69 -16.07 -16.17
N GLN A 307 13.19 -15.76 -17.37
CA GLN A 307 13.74 -14.67 -18.20
C GLN A 307 13.59 -13.31 -17.49
N THR A 308 12.42 -13.05 -16.90
CA THR A 308 12.17 -11.84 -16.11
C THR A 308 13.12 -11.77 -14.92
N ALA A 309 13.29 -12.84 -14.15
CA ALA A 309 14.18 -12.87 -13.00
C ALA A 309 15.64 -12.58 -13.39
N ASN A 310 16.12 -13.14 -14.50
CA ASN A 310 17.48 -12.89 -15.02
C ASN A 310 17.66 -11.43 -15.42
N LEU A 311 16.69 -10.84 -16.11
CA LEU A 311 16.72 -9.43 -16.50
C LEU A 311 16.72 -8.51 -15.25
N LEU A 312 15.88 -8.80 -14.27
CA LEU A 312 15.83 -8.02 -13.02
C LEU A 312 17.16 -8.12 -12.25
N ALA A 313 17.77 -9.29 -12.22
CA ALA A 313 19.09 -9.48 -11.62
C ALA A 313 20.18 -8.67 -12.36
N ALA A 314 20.17 -8.68 -13.69
CA ALA A 314 21.10 -7.89 -14.50
C ALA A 314 20.92 -6.37 -14.27
N LEU A 315 19.68 -5.87 -14.30
CA LEU A 315 19.37 -4.46 -13.98
C LEU A 315 19.82 -4.11 -12.55
N ARG A 316 19.66 -5.03 -11.60
CA ARG A 316 20.10 -4.82 -10.21
C ARG A 316 21.61 -4.63 -10.10
N GLN A 317 22.42 -5.32 -10.91
CA GLN A 317 23.88 -5.13 -11.02
C GLN A 317 24.22 -3.70 -11.50
N HIS A 318 23.37 -3.09 -12.32
CA HIS A 318 23.49 -1.70 -12.76
C HIS A 318 22.84 -0.68 -11.80
N GLY A 319 22.51 -1.10 -10.56
CA GLY A 319 21.93 -0.22 -9.55
C GLY A 319 20.43 0.07 -9.73
N ILE A 320 19.76 -0.55 -10.70
CA ILE A 320 18.33 -0.40 -10.97
C ILE A 320 17.55 -1.52 -10.27
N LYS A 321 16.58 -1.19 -9.44
CA LYS A 321 15.68 -2.18 -8.83
C LYS A 321 14.24 -1.97 -9.25
N LEU A 322 13.65 -2.99 -9.88
CA LEU A 322 12.24 -3.07 -10.23
C LEU A 322 11.52 -4.05 -9.30
N ARG A 323 10.20 -3.98 -9.24
CA ARG A 323 9.38 -4.91 -8.44
C ARG A 323 8.76 -5.97 -9.35
N ASP A 324 9.25 -7.20 -9.26
CA ASP A 324 8.63 -8.37 -9.89
C ASP A 324 7.18 -8.54 -9.43
N CYS A 325 6.27 -8.70 -10.37
CA CYS A 325 4.84 -8.86 -10.11
C CYS A 325 4.37 -10.32 -10.03
N THR A 326 5.27 -11.30 -10.12
CA THR A 326 4.93 -12.73 -10.01
C THR A 326 4.20 -13.03 -8.71
N SER A 327 4.64 -12.44 -7.59
CA SER A 327 4.00 -12.60 -6.28
C SER A 327 2.58 -11.97 -6.18
N PHE A 328 2.21 -11.13 -7.14
CA PHE A 328 0.86 -10.58 -7.31
C PHE A 328 0.00 -11.40 -8.28
N GLY A 329 0.53 -12.51 -8.82
CA GLY A 329 -0.14 -13.31 -9.85
C GLY A 329 -0.03 -12.73 -11.26
N LEU A 330 1.01 -11.93 -11.53
CA LEU A 330 1.29 -11.31 -12.83
C LEU A 330 2.72 -11.66 -13.29
N PRO A 331 2.98 -12.92 -13.67
CA PRO A 331 4.31 -13.34 -14.12
C PRO A 331 4.71 -12.61 -15.41
N GLY A 332 5.99 -12.28 -15.56
CA GLY A 332 6.50 -11.53 -16.71
C GLY A 332 6.24 -10.02 -16.66
N ALA A 333 5.58 -9.54 -15.62
CA ALA A 333 5.32 -8.11 -15.41
C ALA A 333 6.13 -7.55 -14.24
N VAL A 334 6.41 -6.26 -14.30
CA VAL A 334 7.08 -5.48 -13.26
C VAL A 334 6.25 -4.27 -12.87
N ARG A 335 6.26 -3.92 -11.59
CA ARG A 335 5.72 -2.65 -11.12
C ARG A 335 6.87 -1.65 -10.96
N LEU A 336 6.66 -0.44 -11.47
CA LEU A 336 7.59 0.67 -11.37
C LEU A 336 6.96 1.81 -10.56
N GLY A 337 7.60 2.23 -9.49
CA GLY A 337 7.34 3.54 -8.87
C GLY A 337 7.81 4.66 -9.80
N VAL A 338 7.11 5.78 -9.77
CA VAL A 338 7.49 6.97 -10.53
C VAL A 338 8.69 7.62 -9.88
N LEU A 339 9.76 7.80 -10.66
CA LEU A 339 11.01 8.42 -10.21
C LEU A 339 11.36 9.64 -11.07
N PRO A 340 12.30 10.51 -10.59
CA PRO A 340 12.74 11.68 -11.33
C PRO A 340 13.39 11.33 -12.69
N PRO A 341 13.44 12.28 -13.65
CA PRO A 341 14.03 12.09 -14.98
C PRO A 341 15.41 11.45 -14.97
N ALA A 342 16.30 11.83 -14.06
CA ALA A 342 17.64 11.25 -13.96
C ALA A 342 17.63 9.73 -13.72
N SER A 343 16.72 9.24 -12.85
CA SER A 343 16.55 7.80 -12.61
C SER A 343 15.96 7.08 -13.83
N GLN A 344 15.06 7.74 -14.54
CA GLN A 344 14.47 7.21 -15.77
C GLN A 344 15.52 7.09 -16.89
N ASP A 345 16.41 8.09 -17.02
CA ASP A 345 17.53 8.03 -17.96
C ASP A 345 18.52 6.92 -17.62
N ALA A 346 18.81 6.71 -16.32
CA ALA A 346 19.63 5.59 -15.86
C ALA A 346 19.00 4.24 -16.21
N LEU A 347 17.68 4.08 -16.06
CA LEU A 347 16.96 2.87 -16.50
C LEU A 347 17.14 2.64 -18.00
N ARG A 348 16.95 3.67 -18.82
CA ARG A 348 17.12 3.59 -20.29
C ARG A 348 18.53 3.14 -20.68
N VAL A 349 19.54 3.79 -20.12
CA VAL A 349 20.94 3.47 -20.41
C VAL A 349 21.30 2.04 -19.97
N SER A 350 20.87 1.65 -18.78
CA SER A 350 21.12 0.30 -18.25
C SER A 350 20.45 -0.78 -19.11
N PHE A 351 19.21 -0.55 -19.56
CA PHE A 351 18.49 -1.49 -20.41
C PHE A 351 19.16 -1.64 -21.79
N GLN A 352 19.56 -0.53 -22.42
CA GLN A 352 20.27 -0.54 -23.70
C GLN A 352 21.64 -1.22 -23.62
N ASN A 353 22.38 -1.04 -22.52
CA ASN A 353 23.67 -1.70 -22.32
C ASN A 353 23.56 -3.22 -22.15
N LEU A 354 22.39 -3.74 -21.81
CA LEU A 354 22.13 -5.18 -21.78
C LEU A 354 21.81 -5.77 -23.18
N GLY A 355 21.82 -4.94 -24.24
CA GLY A 355 21.55 -5.39 -25.61
C GLY A 355 20.09 -5.73 -25.89
N LEU A 356 19.18 -5.12 -25.13
CA LEU A 356 17.74 -5.39 -25.16
C LEU A 356 16.95 -4.21 -25.70
#